data_8229e133b0c0373e6ea0c934664c5b81
#
_entry.id   8229e133b0c0373e6ea0c934664c5b81
#
_cell.length_a   1.000
_cell.length_b   1.000
_cell.length_c   1.000
_cell.angle_alpha   90.00
_cell.angle_beta   90.00
_cell.angle_gamma   90.00
#
_symmetry.space_group_name_H-M   'P 1'
#
loop_
_entity.id
_entity.type
_entity.pdbx_description
1 polymer ?
#
loop_
_entity_poly.entity_id
_entity_poly.type
_entity_poly.pdbx_seq_one_letter_code
_entity_poly.pdbx_strand_id
1 'polypeptide(L)'
;MAVRRLTVAFSLLCGLVGAVATTSSAEERAIVLAATTSTQESGLLDYLLPVVRDKTGIEVTVIARRSDEVLDGARRGEADVVLMHARPQEEKFVADGFATKRYDVMYNDFVLIGPKSDPAGVKGKDIATALKAIEAKGAPFVTRGDRSGTHAAELALWIVAGIDISSAKGAWYRESGQGMTAALDAARKANAYMLADRASWISLRDRGDLDIIVEGDKRLLNQYGVMLVNPEKFPDVKKDLGQTFINWLISSEGQAAIAGYKVDGQQVFFPNANKSGG
;
A
#
# COMPACT_ATOMS: atom_id res chain seq x y z
N MET A 1 -77.54 20.86 65.81
CA MET A 1 -77.56 19.97 64.66
C MET A 1 -76.52 20.48 63.65
N ALA A 2 -75.40 19.84 63.57
CA ALA A 2 -74.28 20.26 62.71
C ALA A 2 -74.19 19.35 61.49
N VAL A 3 -74.31 19.92 60.30
CA VAL A 3 -74.14 19.19 58.99
C VAL A 3 -72.71 19.37 58.55
N ARG A 4 -71.96 18.26 58.59
CA ARG A 4 -70.58 18.16 58.02
C ARG A 4 -70.66 18.05 56.49
N ARG A 5 -70.07 19.00 55.78
CA ARG A 5 -69.84 18.91 54.35
C ARG A 5 -68.54 18.10 54.06
N LEU A 6 -68.66 17.04 53.27
CA LEU A 6 -67.56 16.20 52.82
C LEU A 6 -67.06 16.78 51.52
N THR A 7 -65.82 17.20 51.51
CA THR A 7 -65.11 17.67 50.29
C THR A 7 -64.36 16.54 49.72
N VAL A 8 -64.72 16.10 48.49
CA VAL A 8 -64.02 15.12 47.74
C VAL A 8 -62.91 15.78 46.87
N ALA A 9 -61.70 15.50 47.22
CA ALA A 9 -60.56 15.97 46.44
C ALA A 9 -60.29 14.99 45.25
N PHE A 10 -60.39 15.49 44.03
CA PHE A 10 -60.07 14.75 42.80
C PHE A 10 -58.63 15.00 42.52
N SER A 11 -57.76 13.95 42.72
CA SER A 11 -56.36 13.99 42.37
C SER A 11 -56.18 13.62 40.89
N LEU A 12 -55.77 14.61 40.08
CA LEU A 12 -55.45 14.45 38.70
C LEU A 12 -54.00 13.85 38.59
N LEU A 13 -53.87 12.58 38.23
CA LEU A 13 -52.61 11.91 38.01
C LEU A 13 -52.16 12.20 36.59
N CYS A 14 -51.31 13.21 36.40
CA CYS A 14 -50.63 13.45 35.10
C CYS A 14 -49.57 12.39 34.90
N GLY A 15 -49.85 11.40 34.02
CA GLY A 15 -48.87 10.45 33.55
C GLY A 15 -47.85 11.12 32.64
N LEU A 16 -46.62 11.28 33.11
CA LEU A 16 -45.48 11.68 32.29
C LEU A 16 -45.06 10.47 31.43
N VAL A 17 -45.49 10.43 30.16
CA VAL A 17 -44.93 9.49 29.17
C VAL A 17 -43.55 10.00 28.78
N GLY A 18 -42.52 9.47 29.44
CA GLY A 18 -41.13 9.72 29.06
C GLY A 18 -40.87 9.07 27.69
N ALA A 19 -40.73 9.89 26.65
CA ALA A 19 -40.21 9.45 25.38
C ALA A 19 -38.73 9.03 25.59
N VAL A 20 -38.48 7.74 25.65
CA VAL A 20 -37.13 7.19 25.58
C VAL A 20 -36.65 7.42 24.14
N ALA A 21 -35.92 8.51 23.93
CA ALA A 21 -35.17 8.70 22.68
C ALA A 21 -34.10 7.60 22.62
N THR A 22 -34.37 6.55 21.87
CA THR A 22 -33.34 5.60 21.43
C THR A 22 -32.41 6.38 20.55
N THR A 23 -31.30 6.86 21.09
CA THR A 23 -30.14 7.27 20.28
C THR A 23 -29.66 6.02 19.58
N SER A 24 -30.08 5.83 18.34
CA SER A 24 -29.40 4.89 17.42
C SER A 24 -27.97 5.41 17.33
N SER A 25 -27.05 4.75 18.01
CA SER A 25 -25.63 4.89 17.75
C SER A 25 -25.48 4.50 16.28
N ALA A 26 -25.21 5.46 15.41
CA ALA A 26 -24.81 5.16 14.06
C ALA A 26 -23.62 4.23 14.19
N GLU A 27 -23.76 2.98 13.75
CA GLU A 27 -22.69 2.00 13.76
C GLU A 27 -21.48 2.65 13.09
N GLU A 28 -20.38 2.71 13.80
CA GLU A 28 -19.17 3.39 13.31
C GLU A 28 -18.70 2.70 12.03
N ARG A 29 -18.89 3.37 10.89
CA ARG A 29 -18.55 2.83 9.57
C ARG A 29 -17.04 2.96 9.35
N ALA A 30 -16.26 2.19 10.09
CA ALA A 30 -14.81 2.25 10.09
C ALA A 30 -14.21 0.86 9.80
N ILE A 31 -13.12 0.83 9.05
CA ILE A 31 -12.33 -0.37 8.78
C ILE A 31 -10.86 -0.14 9.08
N VAL A 32 -10.12 -1.24 9.28
CA VAL A 32 -8.66 -1.24 9.37
C VAL A 32 -8.08 -1.73 8.05
N LEU A 33 -7.27 -0.88 7.43
CA LEU A 33 -6.51 -1.20 6.22
C LEU A 33 -5.05 -1.47 6.58
N ALA A 34 -4.59 -2.71 6.41
CA ALA A 34 -3.17 -3.02 6.47
C ALA A 34 -2.51 -2.72 5.12
N ALA A 35 -1.50 -1.86 5.12
CA ALA A 35 -0.76 -1.48 3.93
C ALA A 35 0.74 -1.52 4.17
N THR A 36 1.55 -1.46 3.09
CA THR A 36 3.00 -1.36 3.25
C THR A 36 3.44 0.07 3.59
N THR A 37 4.56 0.21 4.31
CA THR A 37 5.14 1.53 4.60
C THR A 37 5.41 2.33 3.33
N SER A 38 5.88 1.67 2.26
CA SER A 38 6.10 2.33 0.98
C SER A 38 4.80 2.86 0.33
N THR A 39 3.66 2.16 0.52
CA THR A 39 2.36 2.64 0.07
C THR A 39 1.92 3.88 0.86
N GLN A 40 2.11 3.88 2.18
CA GLN A 40 1.81 5.06 3.02
C GLN A 40 2.73 6.24 2.66
N GLU A 41 4.04 6.01 2.58
CA GLU A 41 5.05 7.03 2.29
C GLU A 41 4.89 7.64 0.89
N SER A 42 4.24 6.94 -0.06
CA SER A 42 3.96 7.48 -1.39
C SER A 42 2.96 8.64 -1.39
N GLY A 43 2.22 8.87 -0.29
CA GLY A 43 1.16 9.88 -0.21
C GLY A 43 -0.15 9.51 -0.90
N LEU A 44 -0.22 8.36 -1.58
CA LEU A 44 -1.43 7.93 -2.29
C LEU A 44 -2.62 7.75 -1.35
N LEU A 45 -2.41 7.14 -0.18
CA LEU A 45 -3.48 6.90 0.77
C LEU A 45 -4.01 8.21 1.36
N ASP A 46 -3.14 9.16 1.66
CA ASP A 46 -3.54 10.48 2.18
C ASP A 46 -4.41 11.24 1.16
N TYR A 47 -4.18 11.01 -0.14
CA TYR A 47 -4.99 11.57 -1.21
C TYR A 47 -6.31 10.79 -1.41
N LEU A 48 -6.31 9.45 -1.36
CA LEU A 48 -7.49 8.64 -1.67
C LEU A 48 -8.49 8.53 -0.53
N LEU A 49 -8.05 8.42 0.73
CA LEU A 49 -8.93 8.11 1.85
C LEU A 49 -9.99 9.19 2.13
N PRO A 50 -9.73 10.49 1.98
CA PRO A 50 -10.78 11.51 2.01
C PRO A 50 -11.87 11.28 0.97
N VAL A 51 -11.48 10.88 -0.27
CA VAL A 51 -12.43 10.58 -1.34
C VAL A 51 -13.24 9.33 -1.00
N VAL A 52 -12.61 8.28 -0.47
CA VAL A 52 -13.31 7.07 0.02
C VAL A 52 -14.37 7.44 1.04
N ARG A 53 -14.00 8.23 2.05
CA ARG A 53 -14.94 8.66 3.08
C ARG A 53 -16.13 9.44 2.49
N ASP A 54 -15.86 10.40 1.62
CA ASP A 54 -16.91 11.22 1.00
C ASP A 54 -17.85 10.40 0.12
N LYS A 55 -17.37 9.35 -0.54
CA LYS A 55 -18.15 8.52 -1.47
C LYS A 55 -18.84 7.31 -0.82
N THR A 56 -18.25 6.75 0.22
CA THR A 56 -18.74 5.52 0.84
C THR A 56 -19.23 5.71 2.29
N GLY A 57 -18.85 6.81 2.93
CA GLY A 57 -19.06 7.05 4.35
C GLY A 57 -18.20 6.16 5.25
N ILE A 58 -17.14 5.51 4.69
CA ILE A 58 -16.26 4.62 5.45
C ILE A 58 -15.03 5.39 5.92
N GLU A 59 -14.80 5.38 7.23
CA GLU A 59 -13.53 5.82 7.82
C GLU A 59 -12.52 4.68 7.73
N VAL A 60 -11.29 5.00 7.30
CA VAL A 60 -10.24 4.00 7.12
C VAL A 60 -9.05 4.32 8.01
N THR A 61 -8.78 3.44 8.96
CA THR A 61 -7.56 3.48 9.77
C THR A 61 -6.47 2.67 9.07
N VAL A 62 -5.34 3.29 8.78
CA VAL A 62 -4.22 2.61 8.11
C VAL A 62 -3.22 2.09 9.14
N ILE A 63 -2.86 0.81 9.01
CA ILE A 63 -1.72 0.21 9.70
C ILE A 63 -0.63 -0.04 8.65
N ALA A 64 0.38 0.82 8.63
CA ALA A 64 1.50 0.71 7.70
C ALA A 64 2.65 -0.09 8.34
N ARG A 65 3.06 -1.18 7.68
CA ARG A 65 4.15 -2.09 8.13
C ARG A 65 4.98 -2.56 6.95
N ARG A 66 6.07 -3.28 7.21
CA ARG A 66 6.79 -3.99 6.15
C ARG A 66 5.92 -5.10 5.55
N SER A 67 6.23 -5.52 4.33
CA SER A 67 5.38 -6.46 3.58
C SER A 67 5.14 -7.80 4.30
N ASP A 68 6.15 -8.34 4.98
CA ASP A 68 6.03 -9.55 5.80
C ASP A 68 5.11 -9.32 7.01
N GLU A 69 5.27 -8.21 7.71
CA GLU A 69 4.49 -7.84 8.90
C GLU A 69 3.03 -7.51 8.58
N VAL A 70 2.75 -6.96 7.38
CA VAL A 70 1.37 -6.72 6.91
C VAL A 70 0.58 -8.03 6.89
N LEU A 71 1.13 -9.06 6.24
CA LEU A 71 0.45 -10.35 6.16
C LEU A 71 0.41 -11.09 7.50
N ASP A 72 1.44 -10.94 8.33
CA ASP A 72 1.46 -11.55 9.67
C ASP A 72 0.40 -10.92 10.58
N GLY A 73 0.20 -9.60 10.52
CA GLY A 73 -0.89 -8.93 11.21
C GLY A 73 -2.27 -9.39 10.72
N ALA A 74 -2.45 -9.47 9.40
CA ALA A 74 -3.68 -9.95 8.80
C ALA A 74 -3.98 -11.43 9.12
N ARG A 75 -2.94 -12.28 9.27
CA ARG A 75 -3.10 -13.68 9.75
C ARG A 75 -3.57 -13.77 11.21
N ARG A 76 -3.47 -12.71 11.96
CA ARG A 76 -4.00 -12.62 13.34
C ARG A 76 -5.35 -11.89 13.41
N GLY A 77 -5.92 -11.47 12.26
CA GLY A 77 -7.18 -10.73 12.21
C GLY A 77 -7.06 -9.26 12.62
N GLU A 78 -5.85 -8.67 12.55
CA GLU A 78 -5.61 -7.27 12.95
C GLU A 78 -6.07 -6.24 11.90
N ALA A 79 -6.61 -6.69 10.76
CA ALA A 79 -7.09 -5.83 9.69
C ALA A 79 -8.32 -6.43 9.00
N ASP A 80 -9.14 -5.56 8.42
CA ASP A 80 -10.29 -5.92 7.59
C ASP A 80 -9.86 -6.13 6.13
N VAL A 81 -8.98 -5.27 5.65
CA VAL A 81 -8.51 -5.24 4.26
C VAL A 81 -6.99 -5.13 4.21
N VAL A 82 -6.38 -5.79 3.25
CA VAL A 82 -4.96 -5.71 2.94
C VAL A 82 -4.76 -5.07 1.57
N LEU A 83 -3.90 -4.05 1.48
CA LEU A 83 -3.44 -3.43 0.23
C LEU A 83 -1.91 -3.49 0.19
N MET A 84 -1.36 -4.26 -0.75
CA MET A 84 0.07 -4.43 -0.88
C MET A 84 0.50 -4.74 -2.33
N HIS A 85 1.80 -5.03 -2.54
CA HIS A 85 2.38 -5.21 -3.87
C HIS A 85 3.46 -6.32 -3.90
N ALA A 86 3.13 -7.48 -3.33
CA ALA A 86 3.98 -8.66 -3.32
C ALA A 86 3.18 -9.88 -3.79
N ARG A 87 2.83 -9.89 -5.08
CA ARG A 87 1.87 -10.81 -5.70
C ARG A 87 2.05 -12.28 -5.29
N PRO A 88 3.25 -12.89 -5.27
CA PRO A 88 3.39 -14.28 -4.85
C PRO A 88 2.96 -14.54 -3.40
N GLN A 89 3.23 -13.58 -2.50
CA GLN A 89 2.84 -13.66 -1.09
C GLN A 89 1.34 -13.45 -0.92
N GLU A 90 0.74 -12.54 -1.70
CA GLU A 90 -0.70 -12.27 -1.73
C GLU A 90 -1.48 -13.49 -2.23
N GLU A 91 -1.04 -14.11 -3.31
CA GLU A 91 -1.65 -15.34 -3.86
C GLU A 91 -1.55 -16.51 -2.88
N LYS A 92 -0.40 -16.64 -2.19
CA LYS A 92 -0.25 -17.63 -1.12
C LYS A 92 -1.18 -17.34 0.06
N PHE A 93 -1.35 -16.08 0.45
CA PHE A 93 -2.24 -15.68 1.55
C PHE A 93 -3.71 -16.04 1.24
N VAL A 94 -4.15 -15.88 -0.01
CA VAL A 94 -5.46 -16.35 -0.48
C VAL A 94 -5.52 -17.88 -0.50
N ALA A 95 -4.53 -18.56 -1.04
CA ALA A 95 -4.49 -20.03 -1.14
C ALA A 95 -4.51 -20.69 0.25
N ASP A 96 -3.87 -20.08 1.26
CA ASP A 96 -3.89 -20.53 2.65
C ASP A 96 -5.24 -20.20 3.35
N GLY A 97 -6.19 -19.55 2.64
CA GLY A 97 -7.53 -19.23 3.12
C GLY A 97 -7.60 -18.06 4.10
N PHE A 98 -6.57 -17.21 4.18
CA PHE A 98 -6.56 -16.02 5.04
C PHE A 98 -7.25 -14.80 4.39
N ALA A 99 -7.44 -14.83 3.08
CA ALA A 99 -8.26 -13.87 2.35
C ALA A 99 -9.20 -14.59 1.40
N THR A 100 -10.29 -13.93 1.01
CA THR A 100 -11.32 -14.54 0.14
C THR A 100 -10.90 -14.53 -1.32
N LYS A 101 -10.33 -13.41 -1.78
CA LYS A 101 -9.93 -13.19 -3.16
C LYS A 101 -8.94 -12.03 -3.23
N ARG A 102 -8.03 -12.10 -4.21
CA ARG A 102 -7.15 -11.00 -4.60
C ARG A 102 -7.74 -10.27 -5.80
N TYR A 103 -7.72 -8.93 -5.76
CA TYR A 103 -8.08 -8.08 -6.90
C TYR A 103 -6.87 -7.24 -7.31
N ASP A 104 -6.61 -7.14 -8.61
CA ASP A 104 -5.68 -6.13 -9.11
C ASP A 104 -6.31 -4.74 -8.95
N VAL A 105 -5.51 -3.76 -8.56
CA VAL A 105 -5.98 -2.39 -8.30
C VAL A 105 -5.30 -1.40 -9.24
N MET A 106 -3.98 -1.40 -9.23
CA MET A 106 -3.12 -0.46 -9.92
C MET A 106 -1.72 -1.03 -10.01
N TYR A 107 -0.88 -0.42 -10.80
CA TYR A 107 0.57 -0.62 -10.73
C TYR A 107 1.30 0.73 -10.65
N ASN A 108 2.49 0.72 -10.08
CA ASN A 108 3.52 1.70 -10.32
C ASN A 108 4.71 0.99 -10.94
N ASP A 109 5.81 1.68 -11.17
CA ASP A 109 7.02 1.06 -11.68
C ASP A 109 8.24 1.38 -10.82
N PHE A 110 9.18 0.48 -10.92
CA PHE A 110 10.54 0.73 -10.48
C PHE A 110 11.36 1.32 -11.62
N VAL A 111 12.41 2.03 -11.26
CA VAL A 111 13.43 2.53 -12.16
C VAL A 111 14.80 2.13 -11.62
N LEU A 112 15.72 1.78 -12.49
CA LEU A 112 17.13 1.69 -12.13
C LEU A 112 17.72 3.09 -12.28
N ILE A 113 18.05 3.70 -11.17
CA ILE A 113 18.81 4.96 -11.15
C ILE A 113 20.30 4.67 -11.07
N GLY A 114 21.12 5.63 -11.46
CA GLY A 114 22.57 5.50 -11.39
C GLY A 114 23.29 6.76 -11.87
N PRO A 115 24.63 6.75 -11.87
CA PRO A 115 25.45 7.86 -12.31
C PRO A 115 25.14 8.26 -13.77
N LYS A 116 25.02 9.56 -14.04
CA LYS A 116 24.85 10.08 -15.42
C LYS A 116 25.97 9.63 -16.35
N SER A 117 27.17 9.45 -15.80
CA SER A 117 28.34 8.93 -16.53
C SER A 117 28.21 7.48 -16.96
N ASP A 118 27.25 6.76 -16.37
CA ASP A 118 26.94 5.35 -16.65
C ASP A 118 28.19 4.45 -16.78
N PRO A 119 29.00 4.28 -15.72
CA PRO A 119 30.23 3.53 -15.79
C PRO A 119 30.03 2.07 -16.16
N ALA A 120 28.86 1.50 -15.91
CA ALA A 120 28.51 0.16 -16.34
C ALA A 120 28.08 0.08 -17.82
N GLY A 121 27.75 1.19 -18.47
CA GLY A 121 27.33 1.26 -19.88
C GLY A 121 25.96 0.58 -20.09
N VAL A 122 25.00 0.85 -19.23
CA VAL A 122 23.72 0.12 -19.18
C VAL A 122 22.51 0.98 -19.52
N LYS A 123 22.69 2.26 -19.79
CA LYS A 123 21.59 3.18 -20.13
C LYS A 123 20.79 2.64 -21.32
N GLY A 124 19.46 2.55 -21.14
CA GLY A 124 18.54 2.08 -22.16
C GLY A 124 18.56 0.58 -22.45
N LYS A 125 19.33 -0.23 -21.70
CA LYS A 125 19.27 -1.69 -21.78
C LYS A 125 18.08 -2.24 -20.99
N ASP A 126 17.73 -3.50 -21.26
CA ASP A 126 16.78 -4.22 -20.40
C ASP A 126 17.39 -4.45 -19.01
N ILE A 127 16.55 -4.59 -17.99
CA ILE A 127 16.99 -4.61 -16.59
C ILE A 127 17.93 -5.79 -16.29
N ALA A 128 17.69 -6.98 -16.86
CA ALA A 128 18.56 -8.14 -16.60
C ALA A 128 19.96 -7.96 -17.19
N THR A 129 20.04 -7.42 -18.41
CA THR A 129 21.32 -7.08 -19.05
C THR A 129 22.04 -5.98 -18.27
N ALA A 130 21.30 -4.99 -17.76
CA ALA A 130 21.87 -3.92 -16.95
C ALA A 130 22.48 -4.45 -15.64
N LEU A 131 21.76 -5.28 -14.91
CA LEU A 131 22.25 -5.88 -13.66
C LEU A 131 23.49 -6.74 -13.87
N LYS A 132 23.51 -7.57 -14.95
CA LYS A 132 24.72 -8.35 -15.31
C LYS A 132 25.95 -7.49 -15.55
N ALA A 133 25.77 -6.37 -16.26
CA ALA A 133 26.90 -5.49 -16.55
C ALA A 133 27.38 -4.72 -15.32
N ILE A 134 26.47 -4.34 -14.41
CA ILE A 134 26.82 -3.72 -13.13
C ILE A 134 27.64 -4.66 -12.27
N GLU A 135 27.19 -5.91 -12.12
CA GLU A 135 27.90 -6.95 -11.36
C GLU A 135 29.27 -7.24 -12.00
N ALA A 136 29.33 -7.54 -13.30
CA ALA A 136 30.56 -7.88 -14.00
C ALA A 136 31.64 -6.80 -13.93
N LYS A 137 31.24 -5.53 -13.80
CA LYS A 137 32.15 -4.38 -13.63
C LYS A 137 32.42 -4.05 -12.16
N GLY A 138 31.76 -4.69 -11.21
CA GLY A 138 31.81 -4.31 -9.81
C GLY A 138 31.41 -2.85 -9.58
N ALA A 139 30.50 -2.31 -10.40
CA ALA A 139 30.07 -0.92 -10.31
C ALA A 139 29.25 -0.70 -9.03
N PRO A 140 29.46 0.40 -8.30
CA PRO A 140 28.77 0.61 -7.03
C PRO A 140 27.25 0.48 -7.15
N PHE A 141 26.66 -0.34 -6.30
CA PHE A 141 25.22 -0.57 -6.20
C PHE A 141 24.76 -0.46 -4.75
N VAL A 142 23.70 0.29 -4.51
CA VAL A 142 23.08 0.40 -3.18
C VAL A 142 21.77 -0.36 -3.19
N THR A 143 21.63 -1.32 -2.28
CA THR A 143 20.38 -2.01 -2.00
C THR A 143 19.72 -1.46 -0.74
N ARG A 144 18.42 -1.56 -0.66
CA ARG A 144 17.69 -1.23 0.56
C ARG A 144 18.07 -2.14 1.73
N GLY A 145 18.25 -3.44 1.50
CA GLY A 145 18.65 -4.41 2.54
C GLY A 145 17.67 -4.57 3.70
N ASP A 146 16.44 -4.02 3.61
CA ASP A 146 15.48 -3.86 4.71
C ASP A 146 14.25 -4.79 4.62
N ARG A 147 14.28 -5.77 3.75
CA ARG A 147 13.17 -6.71 3.46
C ARG A 147 11.86 -6.05 3.02
N SER A 148 11.92 -4.82 2.51
CA SER A 148 10.79 -4.13 1.89
C SER A 148 10.39 -4.76 0.55
N GLY A 149 9.22 -4.33 0.01
CA GLY A 149 8.78 -4.73 -1.32
C GLY A 149 9.79 -4.39 -2.42
N THR A 150 10.43 -3.22 -2.35
CA THR A 150 11.51 -2.83 -3.28
C THR A 150 12.71 -3.76 -3.18
N HIS A 151 13.13 -4.11 -1.96
CA HIS A 151 14.24 -5.05 -1.77
C HIS A 151 13.89 -6.44 -2.30
N ALA A 152 12.67 -6.92 -2.07
CA ALA A 152 12.21 -8.20 -2.62
C ALA A 152 12.16 -8.18 -4.15
N ALA A 153 11.70 -7.09 -4.76
CA ALA A 153 11.69 -6.91 -6.22
C ALA A 153 13.12 -6.88 -6.78
N GLU A 154 14.03 -6.18 -6.13
CA GLU A 154 15.46 -6.15 -6.52
C GLU A 154 16.07 -7.55 -6.51
N LEU A 155 15.89 -8.32 -5.42
CA LEU A 155 16.39 -9.68 -5.32
C LEU A 155 15.83 -10.59 -6.43
N ALA A 156 14.54 -10.46 -6.75
CA ALA A 156 13.93 -11.19 -7.86
C ALA A 156 14.54 -10.81 -9.22
N LEU A 157 14.89 -9.54 -9.43
CA LEU A 157 15.54 -9.08 -10.66
C LEU A 157 16.97 -9.62 -10.78
N TRP A 158 17.72 -9.74 -9.69
CA TRP A 158 19.04 -10.40 -9.68
C TRP A 158 18.92 -11.87 -10.09
N ILE A 159 17.92 -12.60 -9.58
CA ILE A 159 17.63 -13.99 -9.98
C ILE A 159 17.30 -14.07 -11.48
N VAL A 160 16.43 -13.16 -11.98
CA VAL A 160 16.09 -13.08 -13.42
C VAL A 160 17.32 -12.77 -14.27
N ALA A 161 18.26 -11.98 -13.74
CA ALA A 161 19.56 -11.76 -14.37
C ALA A 161 20.48 -12.99 -14.32
N GLY A 162 20.10 -14.06 -13.63
CA GLY A 162 20.93 -15.26 -13.46
C GLY A 162 22.08 -15.07 -12.47
N ILE A 163 21.94 -14.12 -11.54
CA ILE A 163 22.94 -13.77 -10.53
C ILE A 163 22.39 -14.13 -9.15
N ASP A 164 23.09 -15.01 -8.43
CA ASP A 164 22.88 -15.20 -7.00
C ASP A 164 23.64 -14.11 -6.24
N ILE A 165 22.92 -13.04 -5.91
CA ILE A 165 23.54 -11.89 -5.24
C ILE A 165 24.09 -12.25 -3.84
N SER A 166 23.60 -13.29 -3.20
CA SER A 166 24.10 -13.73 -1.91
C SER A 166 25.55 -14.20 -1.95
N SER A 167 25.96 -14.78 -3.09
CA SER A 167 27.32 -15.23 -3.38
C SER A 167 28.13 -14.24 -4.21
N ALA A 168 27.47 -13.45 -5.07
CA ALA A 168 28.15 -12.51 -5.98
C ALA A 168 28.47 -11.16 -5.33
N LYS A 169 27.79 -10.80 -4.23
CA LYS A 169 27.97 -9.51 -3.55
C LYS A 169 29.41 -9.35 -3.04
N GLY A 170 29.95 -8.15 -3.25
CA GLY A 170 31.27 -7.74 -2.78
C GLY A 170 31.23 -6.29 -2.29
N ALA A 171 32.36 -5.62 -2.27
CA ALA A 171 32.45 -4.21 -1.85
C ALA A 171 31.61 -3.24 -2.69
N TRP A 172 31.22 -3.66 -3.91
CA TRP A 172 30.38 -2.90 -4.82
C TRP A 172 28.90 -2.90 -4.42
N TYR A 173 28.42 -3.92 -3.69
CA TYR A 173 27.01 -4.09 -3.30
C TYR A 173 26.85 -3.72 -1.81
N ARG A 174 26.20 -2.60 -1.54
CA ARG A 174 26.13 -2.02 -0.19
C ARG A 174 24.69 -1.90 0.28
N GLU A 175 24.42 -2.37 1.47
CA GLU A 175 23.11 -2.28 2.12
C GLU A 175 22.95 -0.93 2.83
N SER A 176 21.84 -0.22 2.60
CA SER A 176 21.50 1.00 3.36
C SER A 176 20.81 0.67 4.69
N GLY A 177 20.03 -0.40 4.72
CA GLY A 177 19.30 -0.88 5.91
C GLY A 177 18.16 0.02 6.41
N GLN A 178 17.87 1.12 5.71
CA GLN A 178 16.93 2.15 6.17
C GLN A 178 16.10 2.65 5.01
N GLY A 179 14.79 2.59 5.04
CA GLY A 179 13.81 3.10 4.09
C GLY A 179 14.27 3.69 2.74
N MET A 180 13.35 4.06 1.88
CA MET A 180 13.68 4.51 0.51
C MET A 180 14.48 5.82 0.49
N THR A 181 14.10 6.80 1.31
CA THR A 181 14.78 8.11 1.36
C THR A 181 16.26 8.00 1.74
N ALA A 182 16.55 7.19 2.76
CA ALA A 182 17.93 6.97 3.19
C ALA A 182 18.75 6.20 2.16
N ALA A 183 18.13 5.23 1.47
CA ALA A 183 18.78 4.48 0.41
C ALA A 183 19.09 5.36 -0.81
N LEU A 184 18.16 6.24 -1.21
CA LEU A 184 18.41 7.24 -2.25
C LEU A 184 19.55 8.20 -1.90
N ASP A 185 19.59 8.67 -0.65
CA ASP A 185 20.70 9.54 -0.18
C ASP A 185 22.05 8.79 -0.17
N ALA A 186 22.05 7.52 0.24
CA ALA A 186 23.24 6.66 0.17
C ALA A 186 23.71 6.44 -1.28
N ALA A 187 22.80 6.16 -2.20
CA ALA A 187 23.12 5.99 -3.62
C ALA A 187 23.68 7.30 -4.21
N ARG A 188 23.09 8.46 -3.88
CA ARG A 188 23.56 9.77 -4.28
C ARG A 188 24.99 10.04 -3.78
N LYS A 189 25.25 9.81 -2.50
CA LYS A 189 26.58 10.01 -1.89
C LYS A 189 27.65 9.08 -2.46
N ALA A 190 27.26 7.85 -2.77
CA ALA A 190 28.17 6.85 -3.33
C ALA A 190 28.30 6.94 -4.86
N ASN A 191 27.52 7.79 -5.51
CA ASN A 191 27.34 7.83 -6.97
C ASN A 191 27.10 6.43 -7.54
N ALA A 192 26.11 5.71 -6.98
CA ALA A 192 25.88 4.29 -7.18
C ALA A 192 24.59 4.04 -7.94
N TYR A 193 24.49 2.86 -8.58
CA TYR A 193 23.23 2.33 -9.09
C TYR A 193 22.32 1.90 -7.94
N MET A 194 21.01 1.98 -8.15
CA MET A 194 20.00 1.56 -7.17
C MET A 194 18.66 1.31 -7.87
N LEU A 195 17.91 0.31 -7.40
CA LEU A 195 16.49 0.18 -7.75
C LEU A 195 15.65 1.09 -6.85
N ALA A 196 14.88 1.97 -7.44
CA ALA A 196 13.95 2.87 -6.73
C ALA A 196 12.55 2.80 -7.32
N ASP A 197 11.50 3.03 -6.51
CA ASP A 197 10.20 3.33 -7.08
C ASP A 197 10.21 4.75 -7.70
N ARG A 198 9.47 4.90 -8.81
CA ARG A 198 9.46 6.16 -9.57
C ARG A 198 8.97 7.34 -8.74
N ALA A 199 7.97 7.15 -7.89
CA ALA A 199 7.42 8.24 -7.09
C ALA A 199 8.45 8.81 -6.11
N SER A 200 9.16 7.94 -5.39
CA SER A 200 10.26 8.34 -4.50
C SER A 200 11.39 9.03 -5.26
N TRP A 201 11.74 8.53 -6.46
CA TRP A 201 12.73 9.18 -7.31
C TRP A 201 12.29 10.60 -7.75
N ILE A 202 11.03 10.75 -8.17
CA ILE A 202 10.48 12.06 -8.58
C ILE A 202 10.50 13.03 -7.41
N SER A 203 10.11 12.58 -6.22
CA SER A 203 10.05 13.41 -5.01
C SER A 203 11.44 13.82 -4.49
N LEU A 204 12.51 13.16 -4.92
CA LEU A 204 13.88 13.48 -4.50
C LEU A 204 14.32 14.82 -5.12
N ARG A 205 14.47 15.84 -4.27
CA ARG A 205 14.83 17.20 -4.71
C ARG A 205 16.29 17.30 -5.12
N ASP A 206 17.20 16.71 -4.34
CA ASP A 206 18.64 16.70 -4.63
C ASP A 206 19.04 15.31 -5.15
N ARG A 207 19.16 15.19 -6.46
CA ARG A 207 19.56 13.97 -7.15
C ARG A 207 21.05 13.85 -7.40
N GLY A 208 21.81 14.93 -7.12
CA GLY A 208 23.24 14.98 -7.42
C GLY A 208 23.54 14.66 -8.88
N ASP A 209 24.46 13.71 -9.08
CA ASP A 209 24.85 13.24 -10.44
C ASP A 209 24.09 11.98 -10.87
N LEU A 210 22.98 11.64 -10.21
CA LEU A 210 22.15 10.49 -10.58
C LEU A 210 21.09 10.87 -11.61
N ASP A 211 20.69 9.88 -12.40
CA ASP A 211 19.60 9.95 -13.39
C ASP A 211 18.91 8.59 -13.49
N ILE A 212 17.77 8.52 -14.18
CA ILE A 212 17.17 7.25 -14.58
C ILE A 212 18.02 6.64 -15.68
N ILE A 213 18.50 5.42 -15.46
CA ILE A 213 19.36 4.70 -16.37
C ILE A 213 18.58 3.62 -17.14
N VAL A 214 17.67 2.90 -16.43
CA VAL A 214 16.78 1.92 -17.07
C VAL A 214 15.35 2.14 -16.56
N GLU A 215 14.40 2.19 -17.49
CA GLU A 215 12.96 2.28 -17.25
C GLU A 215 12.16 1.56 -18.34
N GLY A 216 10.87 1.36 -18.15
CA GLY A 216 9.95 0.83 -19.16
C GLY A 216 10.05 -0.68 -19.38
N ASP A 217 10.93 -1.40 -18.70
CA ASP A 217 10.96 -2.86 -18.74
C ASP A 217 9.76 -3.44 -17.98
N LYS A 218 9.07 -4.41 -18.58
CA LYS A 218 7.88 -5.05 -17.99
C LYS A 218 8.16 -5.70 -16.63
N ARG A 219 9.39 -6.10 -16.36
CA ARG A 219 9.85 -6.68 -15.09
C ARG A 219 9.97 -5.65 -13.98
N LEU A 220 9.96 -4.35 -14.33
CA LEU A 220 9.96 -3.24 -13.38
C LEU A 220 8.55 -2.83 -12.94
N LEU A 221 7.50 -3.45 -13.50
CA LEU A 221 6.13 -3.18 -13.08
C LEU A 221 5.88 -3.74 -11.68
N ASN A 222 5.29 -2.93 -10.83
CA ASN A 222 4.99 -3.23 -9.44
C ASN A 222 3.47 -3.24 -9.25
N GLN A 223 2.87 -4.42 -9.34
CA GLN A 223 1.42 -4.61 -9.30
C GLN A 223 0.91 -4.61 -7.85
N TYR A 224 -0.06 -3.78 -7.56
CA TYR A 224 -0.79 -3.73 -6.29
C TYR A 224 -2.02 -4.61 -6.31
N GLY A 225 -2.21 -5.34 -5.22
CA GLY A 225 -3.39 -6.15 -4.96
C GLY A 225 -4.12 -5.71 -3.71
N VAL A 226 -5.45 -5.84 -3.71
CA VAL A 226 -6.30 -5.64 -2.54
C VAL A 226 -7.06 -6.92 -2.21
N MET A 227 -7.20 -7.22 -0.92
CA MET A 227 -7.80 -8.46 -0.42
C MET A 227 -8.65 -8.18 0.82
N LEU A 228 -9.83 -8.78 0.90
CA LEU A 228 -10.60 -8.85 2.13
C LEU A 228 -10.05 -9.99 3.00
N VAL A 229 -9.71 -9.70 4.25
CA VAL A 229 -9.35 -10.74 5.24
C VAL A 229 -10.56 -11.65 5.45
N ASN A 230 -10.32 -12.96 5.55
CA ASN A 230 -11.38 -13.95 5.53
C ASN A 230 -12.27 -13.89 6.79
N PRO A 231 -13.53 -13.44 6.68
CA PRO A 231 -14.43 -13.32 7.83
C PRO A 231 -14.85 -14.68 8.42
N GLU A 232 -14.68 -15.79 7.68
CA GLU A 232 -14.95 -17.12 8.22
C GLU A 232 -13.88 -17.56 9.23
N LYS A 233 -12.63 -17.06 9.05
CA LYS A 233 -11.54 -17.29 10.02
C LYS A 233 -11.53 -16.24 11.14
N PHE A 234 -11.95 -15.02 10.83
CA PHE A 234 -11.89 -13.87 11.74
C PHE A 234 -13.25 -13.16 11.79
N PRO A 235 -14.15 -13.58 12.72
CA PRO A 235 -15.52 -13.06 12.79
C PRO A 235 -15.63 -11.54 13.03
N ASP A 236 -14.58 -10.92 13.59
CA ASP A 236 -14.54 -9.47 13.88
C ASP A 236 -14.24 -8.64 12.61
N VAL A 237 -13.85 -9.28 11.49
CA VAL A 237 -13.62 -8.61 10.21
C VAL A 237 -14.93 -8.01 9.70
N LYS A 238 -14.89 -6.72 9.44
CA LYS A 238 -16.03 -5.94 8.95
C LYS A 238 -16.27 -6.21 7.46
N LYS A 239 -16.76 -7.41 7.17
CA LYS A 239 -16.93 -7.96 5.81
C LYS A 239 -17.58 -6.99 4.84
N ASP A 240 -18.74 -6.45 5.19
CA ASP A 240 -19.55 -5.64 4.28
C ASP A 240 -18.90 -4.27 4.01
N LEU A 241 -18.30 -3.66 5.03
CA LEU A 241 -17.57 -2.41 4.89
C LEU A 241 -16.26 -2.62 4.10
N GLY A 242 -15.49 -3.66 4.43
CA GLY A 242 -14.27 -4.01 3.70
C GLY A 242 -14.53 -4.32 2.22
N GLN A 243 -15.59 -5.07 1.92
CA GLN A 243 -15.98 -5.33 0.54
C GLN A 243 -16.48 -4.07 -0.18
N THR A 244 -17.19 -3.18 0.50
CA THR A 244 -17.62 -1.89 -0.06
C THR A 244 -16.42 -1.02 -0.40
N PHE A 245 -15.41 -0.95 0.47
CA PHE A 245 -14.14 -0.26 0.21
C PHE A 245 -13.44 -0.84 -1.03
N ILE A 246 -13.29 -2.17 -1.11
CA ILE A 246 -12.68 -2.85 -2.26
C ILE A 246 -13.43 -2.55 -3.54
N ASN A 247 -14.77 -2.68 -3.53
CA ASN A 247 -15.62 -2.45 -4.69
C ASN A 247 -15.48 -1.00 -5.20
N TRP A 248 -15.41 -0.02 -4.29
CA TRP A 248 -15.16 1.36 -4.69
C TRP A 248 -13.76 1.51 -5.31
N LEU A 249 -12.74 0.96 -4.67
CA LEU A 249 -11.35 1.09 -5.14
C LEU A 249 -11.15 0.56 -6.56
N ILE A 250 -11.84 -0.54 -6.91
CA ILE A 250 -11.79 -1.16 -8.24
C ILE A 250 -12.87 -0.64 -9.21
N SER A 251 -13.77 0.23 -8.77
CA SER A 251 -14.78 0.86 -9.63
C SER A 251 -14.16 1.89 -10.57
N SER A 252 -14.94 2.31 -11.59
CA SER A 252 -14.52 3.38 -12.51
C SER A 252 -14.16 4.67 -11.77
N GLU A 253 -14.89 5.00 -10.69
CA GLU A 253 -14.65 6.19 -9.88
C GLU A 253 -13.36 6.09 -9.07
N GLY A 254 -13.15 4.96 -8.36
CA GLY A 254 -11.91 4.72 -7.62
C GLY A 254 -10.69 4.66 -8.53
N GLN A 255 -10.83 4.04 -9.70
CA GLN A 255 -9.76 3.98 -10.71
C GLN A 255 -9.45 5.37 -11.29
N ALA A 256 -10.46 6.22 -11.51
CA ALA A 256 -10.25 7.61 -11.92
C ALA A 256 -9.56 8.43 -10.80
N ALA A 257 -9.92 8.21 -9.53
CA ALA A 257 -9.25 8.84 -8.40
C ALA A 257 -7.77 8.44 -8.32
N ILE A 258 -7.44 7.15 -8.48
CA ILE A 258 -6.05 6.67 -8.53
C ILE A 258 -5.28 7.35 -9.67
N ALA A 259 -5.87 7.43 -10.88
CA ALA A 259 -5.24 8.10 -12.02
C ALA A 259 -5.02 9.60 -11.80
N GLY A 260 -5.85 10.21 -10.96
CA GLY A 260 -5.76 11.63 -10.60
C GLY A 260 -4.62 11.96 -9.65
N TYR A 261 -4.07 10.97 -8.94
CA TYR A 261 -2.94 11.20 -8.06
C TYR A 261 -1.65 11.47 -8.84
N LYS A 262 -0.96 12.55 -8.49
CA LYS A 262 0.26 12.99 -9.17
C LYS A 262 1.33 13.42 -8.18
N VAL A 263 2.57 13.11 -8.49
CA VAL A 263 3.76 13.61 -7.79
C VAL A 263 4.49 14.55 -8.74
N ASP A 264 4.70 15.80 -8.33
CA ASP A 264 5.28 16.87 -9.18
C ASP A 264 4.62 16.96 -10.58
N GLY A 265 3.29 16.83 -10.62
CA GLY A 265 2.50 16.88 -11.85
C GLY A 265 2.52 15.61 -12.71
N GLN A 266 3.28 14.59 -12.33
CA GLN A 266 3.39 13.33 -13.07
C GLN A 266 2.52 12.25 -12.44
N GLN A 267 1.81 11.48 -13.27
CA GLN A 267 1.10 10.29 -12.82
C GLN A 267 2.12 9.20 -12.47
N VAL A 268 1.99 8.64 -11.26
CA VAL A 268 2.90 7.60 -10.73
C VAL A 268 2.21 6.29 -10.39
N PHE A 269 0.88 6.28 -10.33
CA PHE A 269 0.06 5.08 -10.20
C PHE A 269 -0.87 4.95 -11.39
N PHE A 270 -0.92 3.77 -11.96
CA PHE A 270 -1.68 3.47 -13.19
C PHE A 270 -2.76 2.45 -12.84
N PRO A 271 -4.05 2.85 -12.85
CA PRO A 271 -5.15 1.98 -12.53
C PRO A 271 -5.28 0.85 -13.57
N ASN A 272 -5.52 -0.37 -13.12
CA ASN A 272 -5.70 -1.54 -13.97
C ASN A 272 -6.63 -2.60 -13.38
N ALA A 273 -7.49 -2.21 -12.45
CA ALA A 273 -8.54 -3.11 -11.96
C ALA A 273 -9.45 -3.55 -13.12
N ASN A 274 -9.82 -4.83 -13.11
CA ASN A 274 -10.83 -5.40 -14.01
C ASN A 274 -10.55 -5.36 -15.52
N LYS A 275 -9.30 -5.25 -15.94
CA LYS A 275 -8.96 -5.61 -17.34
C LYS A 275 -8.76 -7.11 -17.52
N SER A 276 -8.88 -7.89 -16.44
CA SER A 276 -8.75 -9.34 -16.44
C SER A 276 -9.82 -9.96 -15.55
N GLY A 277 -10.99 -10.26 -16.10
CA GLY A 277 -11.98 -10.99 -15.35
C GLY A 277 -13.37 -10.90 -15.94
N GLY A 278 -13.59 -11.38 -17.11
CA GLY A 278 -14.81 -12.06 -17.47
C GLY A 278 -14.59 -13.54 -17.26
#